data_e33ebb3e0b2c59e69f26f3f1e0d18b4a
#
_entry.id   e33ebb3e0b2c59e69f26f3f1e0d18b4a
#
_cell.length_a   1.000
_cell.length_b   1.000
_cell.length_c   1.000
_cell.angle_alpha   90.00
_cell.angle_beta   90.00
_cell.angle_gamma   90.00
#
_symmetry.space_group_name_H-M   'P 1'
#
loop_
_entity.id
_entity.type
_entity.pdbx_description
1 polymer ?
#
loop_
_entity_poly.entity_id
_entity_poly.type
_entity_poly.pdbx_seq_one_letter_code
_entity_poly.pdbx_strand_id
1 'polypeptide(L)'
;MKAAYFMKQGGPEVMKYGEVPDPVAGPGQVIVDVHAASVNGADWKVRAGHYAPITDFPYIPGRDFSGVVSALGSGAKDIAIGTPVFGVCEVGQEAAYAEKIAIGAAIVAKKPAQLTHAECAAVALIGLTAVCSIEDTLQLKSGETILIQGGAGGVAGFAIQLAKHLGARVITTTSAANHDYVRSLGADQIIDYNTQDFTTVVSGCDAVFDTVGGEVAKRAFAVLRPGGRAAFIASGNTAPASPRADVTSLRPKVGRDRAHLDRIVALVSGGAIRVPEITSYALADAAAAHKVSEGRHLRGKLVFKVR
;
A
#
# COMPACT_ATOMS: atom_id res chain seq x y z
N MET A 1 -14.23 14.69 17.35
CA MET A 1 -13.42 14.88 16.13
C MET A 1 -14.23 14.57 14.88
N LYS A 2 -13.86 15.14 13.75
CA LYS A 2 -14.47 14.78 12.46
C LYS A 2 -13.80 13.56 11.86
N ALA A 3 -14.60 12.69 11.21
CA ALA A 3 -14.13 11.48 10.53
C ALA A 3 -15.00 11.15 9.30
N ALA A 4 -14.44 10.41 8.36
CA ALA A 4 -15.19 9.71 7.34
C ALA A 4 -15.42 8.27 7.80
N TYR A 5 -16.69 7.85 7.90
CA TYR A 5 -17.09 6.57 8.46
C TYR A 5 -18.32 5.98 7.77
N PHE A 6 -18.66 4.75 8.09
CA PHE A 6 -19.93 4.15 7.66
C PHE A 6 -20.61 3.40 8.81
N MET A 7 -21.95 3.21 8.69
CA MET A 7 -22.81 2.55 9.69
C MET A 7 -23.28 1.16 9.22
N LYS A 8 -22.94 0.79 8.01
CA LYS A 8 -23.16 -0.53 7.39
C LYS A 8 -22.23 -0.69 6.20
N GLN A 9 -21.90 -1.92 5.86
CA GLN A 9 -21.18 -2.22 4.62
C GLN A 9 -22.07 -1.99 3.41
N GLY A 10 -21.46 -1.62 2.26
CA GLY A 10 -22.19 -1.32 1.02
C GLY A 10 -21.33 -0.60 -0.02
N GLY A 11 -21.98 0.04 -0.97
CA GLY A 11 -21.35 0.87 -1.99
C GLY A 11 -20.76 2.18 -1.44
N PRO A 12 -20.10 3.00 -2.29
CA PRO A 12 -19.49 4.26 -1.84
C PRO A 12 -20.46 5.21 -1.11
N GLU A 13 -21.74 5.15 -1.43
CA GLU A 13 -22.80 5.97 -0.85
C GLU A 13 -23.04 5.76 0.67
N VAL A 14 -22.54 4.66 1.24
CA VAL A 14 -22.66 4.43 2.69
C VAL A 14 -21.67 5.26 3.50
N MET A 15 -20.67 5.86 2.85
CA MET A 15 -19.70 6.74 3.50
C MET A 15 -20.38 8.02 3.99
N LYS A 16 -20.11 8.35 5.25
CA LYS A 16 -20.56 9.56 5.93
C LYS A 16 -19.37 10.37 6.39
N TYR A 17 -19.55 11.67 6.53
CA TYR A 17 -18.59 12.55 7.17
C TYR A 17 -19.28 13.31 8.30
N GLY A 18 -18.69 13.31 9.50
CA GLY A 18 -19.32 13.95 10.66
C GLY A 18 -18.54 13.75 11.94
N GLU A 19 -19.14 14.18 13.04
CA GLU A 19 -18.58 14.09 14.38
C GLU A 19 -18.63 12.66 14.91
N VAL A 20 -17.52 12.24 15.51
CA VAL A 20 -17.36 10.99 16.26
C VAL A 20 -16.57 11.28 17.54
N PRO A 21 -16.64 10.43 18.57
CA PRO A 21 -15.83 10.61 19.78
C PRO A 21 -14.34 10.68 19.47
N ASP A 22 -13.58 11.49 20.21
CA ASP A 22 -12.14 11.50 20.15
C ASP A 22 -11.57 10.17 20.67
N PRO A 23 -10.52 9.61 20.04
CA PRO A 23 -9.86 8.42 20.55
C PRO A 23 -9.09 8.73 21.84
N VAL A 24 -8.99 7.72 22.71
CA VAL A 24 -8.19 7.78 23.94
C VAL A 24 -6.99 6.85 23.77
N ALA A 25 -5.79 7.35 24.10
CA ALA A 25 -4.59 6.52 24.05
C ALA A 25 -4.56 5.46 25.16
N GLY A 26 -4.59 4.21 24.77
CA GLY A 26 -4.34 3.08 25.68
C GLY A 26 -2.85 2.94 26.04
N PRO A 27 -2.49 1.94 26.89
CA PRO A 27 -1.10 1.66 27.23
C PRO A 27 -0.25 1.41 25.97
N GLY A 28 0.93 2.05 25.88
CA GLY A 28 1.84 1.94 24.75
C GLY A 28 1.40 2.64 23.46
N GLN A 29 0.25 3.33 23.48
CA GLN A 29 -0.28 4.07 22.34
C GLN A 29 0.04 5.57 22.42
N VAL A 30 -0.08 6.22 21.28
CA VAL A 30 -0.06 7.68 21.14
C VAL A 30 -1.31 8.14 20.41
N ILE A 31 -1.75 9.37 20.66
CA ILE A 31 -2.70 10.07 19.80
C ILE A 31 -1.91 10.85 18.76
N VAL A 32 -2.26 10.68 17.52
CA VAL A 32 -1.73 11.46 16.40
C VAL A 32 -2.83 12.35 15.85
N ASP A 33 -2.60 13.64 15.80
CA ASP A 33 -3.40 14.58 15.03
C ASP A 33 -3.07 14.36 13.56
N VAL A 34 -4.00 13.79 12.81
CA VAL A 34 -3.79 13.38 11.42
C VAL A 34 -3.82 14.60 10.51
N HIS A 35 -2.80 14.75 9.68
CA HIS A 35 -2.71 15.78 8.63
C HIS A 35 -3.06 15.20 7.26
N ALA A 36 -2.69 13.95 7.02
CA ALA A 36 -3.01 13.26 5.79
C ALA A 36 -3.23 11.76 6.02
N ALA A 37 -4.14 11.17 5.25
CA ALA A 37 -4.38 9.73 5.18
C ALA A 37 -4.49 9.27 3.73
N SER A 38 -4.01 8.08 3.37
CA SER A 38 -4.07 7.64 1.97
C SER A 38 -5.14 6.58 1.74
N VAL A 39 -5.67 6.53 0.53
CA VAL A 39 -6.66 5.52 0.13
C VAL A 39 -5.96 4.30 -0.43
N ASN A 40 -6.36 3.14 0.06
CA ASN A 40 -5.86 1.84 -0.37
C ASN A 40 -6.98 0.95 -0.90
N GLY A 41 -6.66 0.05 -1.82
CA GLY A 41 -7.65 -0.88 -2.36
C GLY A 41 -8.31 -1.77 -1.31
N ALA A 42 -7.67 -1.96 -0.15
CA ALA A 42 -8.25 -2.70 0.96
C ALA A 42 -9.38 -1.92 1.66
N ASP A 43 -9.34 -0.58 1.69
CA ASP A 43 -10.30 0.24 2.42
C ASP A 43 -11.71 0.14 1.80
N TRP A 44 -11.81 0.28 0.47
CA TRP A 44 -13.09 0.09 -0.20
C TRP A 44 -13.57 -1.37 -0.15
N LYS A 45 -12.65 -2.35 -0.14
CA LYS A 45 -13.02 -3.77 -0.01
C LYS A 45 -13.60 -4.09 1.38
N VAL A 46 -13.07 -3.49 2.44
CA VAL A 46 -13.65 -3.57 3.80
C VAL A 46 -15.05 -2.95 3.80
N ARG A 47 -15.18 -1.73 3.28
CA ARG A 47 -16.48 -1.06 3.18
C ARG A 47 -17.51 -1.87 2.39
N ALA A 48 -17.09 -2.46 1.25
CA ALA A 48 -17.98 -3.24 0.38
C ALA A 48 -18.30 -4.65 0.91
N GLY A 49 -17.71 -5.09 2.03
CA GLY A 49 -17.96 -6.41 2.61
C GLY A 49 -17.20 -7.55 1.94
N HIS A 50 -16.10 -7.27 1.22
CA HIS A 50 -15.27 -8.30 0.59
C HIS A 50 -14.34 -9.04 1.56
N TYR A 51 -14.30 -8.59 2.81
CA TYR A 51 -13.62 -9.23 3.95
C TYR A 51 -14.65 -9.69 4.98
N ALA A 52 -14.22 -9.97 6.20
CA ALA A 52 -15.13 -10.36 7.27
C ALA A 52 -16.21 -9.29 7.54
N PRO A 53 -17.42 -9.69 7.95
CA PRO A 53 -18.46 -8.75 8.39
C PRO A 53 -17.95 -7.85 9.51
N ILE A 54 -18.31 -6.57 9.44
CA ILE A 54 -18.06 -5.60 10.50
C ILE A 54 -19.31 -5.53 11.39
N THR A 55 -19.09 -5.63 12.68
CA THR A 55 -20.15 -5.63 13.70
C THR A 55 -20.19 -4.34 14.53
N ASP A 56 -19.04 -3.64 14.61
CA ASP A 56 -18.89 -2.42 15.41
C ASP A 56 -19.00 -1.18 14.54
N PHE A 57 -19.93 -0.32 14.85
CA PHE A 57 -20.19 0.93 14.15
C PHE A 57 -20.28 2.13 15.12
N PRO A 58 -19.92 3.34 14.70
CA PRO A 58 -19.42 3.73 13.38
C PRO A 58 -18.05 3.12 13.08
N TYR A 59 -17.85 2.59 11.86
CA TYR A 59 -16.55 2.11 11.43
C TYR A 59 -15.84 3.19 10.63
N ILE A 60 -14.64 3.57 11.08
CA ILE A 60 -13.76 4.53 10.41
C ILE A 60 -12.71 3.74 9.66
N PRO A 61 -12.71 3.75 8.31
CA PRO A 61 -11.70 3.07 7.52
C PRO A 61 -10.37 3.84 7.48
N GLY A 62 -9.44 3.36 6.64
CA GLY A 62 -8.13 3.98 6.42
C GLY A 62 -7.03 3.32 7.23
N ARG A 63 -5.93 3.02 6.53
CA ARG A 63 -4.84 2.20 7.07
C ARG A 63 -3.55 2.93 7.30
N ASP A 64 -3.29 3.97 6.53
CA ASP A 64 -2.05 4.72 6.60
C ASP A 64 -2.31 6.22 6.75
N PHE A 65 -1.42 6.86 7.47
CA PHE A 65 -1.56 8.26 7.84
C PHE A 65 -0.20 8.92 8.04
N SER A 66 -0.22 10.24 8.09
CA SER A 66 0.85 11.07 8.64
C SER A 66 0.25 12.24 9.42
N GLY A 67 0.88 12.60 10.52
CA GLY A 67 0.40 13.65 11.43
C GLY A 67 1.40 14.00 12.51
N VAL A 68 0.94 14.59 13.59
CA VAL A 68 1.76 15.04 14.72
C VAL A 68 1.24 14.39 16.00
N VAL A 69 2.15 13.85 16.81
CA VAL A 69 1.80 13.27 18.11
C VAL A 69 1.26 14.36 19.04
N SER A 70 0.03 14.19 19.54
CA SER A 70 -0.66 15.17 20.40
C SER A 70 -0.87 14.68 21.83
N ALA A 71 -0.82 13.36 22.09
CA ALA A 71 -0.87 12.80 23.44
C ALA A 71 -0.16 11.45 23.51
N LEU A 72 0.25 11.08 24.73
CA LEU A 72 0.90 9.79 25.02
C LEU A 72 0.03 9.00 26.01
N GLY A 73 -0.19 7.73 25.71
CA GLY A 73 -0.70 6.76 26.67
C GLY A 73 0.39 6.29 27.63
N SER A 74 0.01 5.64 28.71
CA SER A 74 0.95 5.13 29.70
C SER A 74 1.94 4.14 29.05
N GLY A 75 3.23 4.29 29.36
CA GLY A 75 4.27 3.40 28.83
C GLY A 75 4.63 3.61 27.36
N ALA A 76 4.07 4.58 26.64
CA ALA A 76 4.56 4.97 25.32
C ALA A 76 6.00 5.50 25.44
N LYS A 77 6.92 4.95 24.62
CA LYS A 77 8.36 5.25 24.65
C LYS A 77 8.86 5.68 23.27
N ASP A 78 10.02 6.32 23.25
CA ASP A 78 10.80 6.66 22.05
C ASP A 78 10.12 7.66 21.10
N ILE A 79 9.05 8.32 21.57
CA ILE A 79 8.35 9.35 20.81
C ILE A 79 7.82 10.43 21.75
N ALA A 80 7.86 11.68 21.33
CA ALA A 80 7.44 12.83 22.13
C ALA A 80 6.21 13.52 21.51
N ILE A 81 5.42 14.21 22.34
CA ILE A 81 4.39 15.14 21.86
C ILE A 81 5.04 16.19 20.94
N GLY A 82 4.37 16.55 19.86
CA GLY A 82 4.86 17.46 18.85
C GLY A 82 5.72 16.79 17.76
N THR A 83 6.07 15.50 17.91
CA THR A 83 6.84 14.79 16.87
C THR A 83 6.00 14.54 15.63
N PRO A 84 6.41 14.99 14.43
CA PRO A 84 5.80 14.61 13.18
C PRO A 84 6.09 13.12 12.88
N VAL A 85 5.04 12.36 12.56
CA VAL A 85 5.11 10.91 12.35
C VAL A 85 4.29 10.47 11.16
N PHE A 86 4.54 9.26 10.71
CA PHE A 86 3.69 8.52 9.79
C PHE A 86 3.65 7.04 10.20
N GLY A 87 2.64 6.32 9.75
CA GLY A 87 2.50 4.92 10.13
C GLY A 87 1.41 4.21 9.36
N VAL A 88 1.30 2.91 9.65
CA VAL A 88 0.28 2.03 9.10
C VAL A 88 -0.39 1.29 10.26
N CYS A 89 -1.72 1.38 10.30
CA CYS A 89 -2.53 0.72 11.33
C CYS A 89 -2.36 -0.80 11.30
N GLU A 90 -2.45 -1.44 12.44
CA GLU A 90 -2.58 -2.89 12.53
C GLU A 90 -3.82 -3.38 11.78
N VAL A 91 -3.81 -4.65 11.39
CA VAL A 91 -4.99 -5.26 10.76
C VAL A 91 -6.13 -5.30 11.76
N GLY A 92 -7.29 -4.75 11.39
CA GLY A 92 -8.46 -4.65 12.26
C GLY A 92 -8.44 -3.43 13.21
N GLN A 93 -7.45 -2.54 13.07
CA GLN A 93 -7.34 -1.28 13.80
C GLN A 93 -7.32 -0.08 12.84
N GLU A 94 -8.06 -0.18 11.74
CA GLU A 94 -8.25 0.95 10.84
C GLU A 94 -8.81 2.12 11.64
N ALA A 95 -8.60 3.32 11.25
CA ALA A 95 -9.22 4.57 11.72
C ALA A 95 -8.47 5.81 11.21
N ALA A 96 -7.67 5.68 10.14
CA ALA A 96 -6.88 6.81 9.66
C ALA A 96 -7.71 7.90 8.96
N TYR A 97 -8.98 7.64 8.60
CA TYR A 97 -9.85 8.63 7.97
C TYR A 97 -10.54 9.51 9.03
N ALA A 98 -9.76 10.06 9.93
CA ALA A 98 -10.21 10.92 11.02
C ALA A 98 -9.19 12.00 11.34
N GLU A 99 -9.62 13.04 12.05
CA GLU A 99 -8.72 14.11 12.53
C GLU A 99 -7.71 13.62 13.58
N LYS A 100 -8.00 12.52 14.27
CA LYS A 100 -7.11 11.91 15.27
C LYS A 100 -7.17 10.39 15.20
N ILE A 101 -6.05 9.75 15.53
CA ILE A 101 -5.97 8.30 15.65
C ILE A 101 -5.19 7.90 16.90
N ALA A 102 -5.67 6.87 17.61
CA ALA A 102 -4.90 6.18 18.65
C ALA A 102 -4.14 5.02 18.02
N ILE A 103 -2.81 4.98 18.18
CA ILE A 103 -1.96 4.01 17.49
C ILE A 103 -0.79 3.58 18.39
N GLY A 104 -0.31 2.35 18.25
CA GLY A 104 0.88 1.88 18.97
C GLY A 104 2.12 2.73 18.65
N ALA A 105 2.82 3.19 19.68
CA ALA A 105 4.05 3.99 19.51
C ALA A 105 5.16 3.21 18.76
N ALA A 106 5.14 1.88 18.84
CA ALA A 106 6.12 1.01 18.19
C ALA A 106 5.96 0.90 16.66
N ILE A 107 4.78 1.19 16.14
CA ILE A 107 4.45 1.04 14.70
C ILE A 107 4.32 2.38 13.96
N VAL A 108 4.85 3.44 14.52
CA VAL A 108 5.00 4.72 13.84
C VAL A 108 6.48 5.07 13.70
N ALA A 109 6.84 5.74 12.61
CA ALA A 109 8.17 6.27 12.36
C ALA A 109 8.13 7.81 12.29
N LYS A 110 9.29 8.46 12.56
CA LYS A 110 9.41 9.90 12.40
C LYS A 110 9.28 10.30 10.94
N LYS A 111 8.47 11.31 10.68
CA LYS A 111 8.35 11.90 9.35
C LYS A 111 9.66 12.57 8.95
N PRO A 112 10.26 12.24 7.78
CA PRO A 112 11.41 12.97 7.27
C PRO A 112 11.05 14.44 7.01
N ALA A 113 11.97 15.35 7.32
CA ALA A 113 11.73 16.79 7.17
C ALA A 113 11.45 17.21 5.71
N GLN A 114 12.08 16.53 4.75
CA GLN A 114 11.96 16.81 3.32
C GLN A 114 10.65 16.33 2.70
N LEU A 115 9.89 15.49 3.37
CA LEU A 115 8.59 15.01 2.87
C LEU A 115 7.43 15.75 3.54
N THR A 116 6.39 16.03 2.79
CA THR A 116 5.12 16.50 3.31
C THR A 116 4.35 15.37 4.01
N HIS A 117 3.33 15.70 4.81
CA HIS A 117 2.44 14.69 5.39
C HIS A 117 1.70 13.88 4.32
N ALA A 118 1.30 14.52 3.22
CA ALA A 118 0.64 13.84 2.10
C ALA A 118 1.56 12.79 1.45
N GLU A 119 2.83 13.13 1.23
CA GLU A 119 3.82 12.20 0.68
C GLU A 119 4.11 11.04 1.63
N CYS A 120 4.24 11.31 2.93
CA CYS A 120 4.45 10.24 3.92
C CYS A 120 3.24 9.29 4.00
N ALA A 121 2.02 9.80 4.03
CA ALA A 121 0.81 8.98 3.98
C ALA A 121 0.75 8.17 2.68
N ALA A 122 1.10 8.79 1.53
CA ALA A 122 1.08 8.12 0.24
C ALA A 122 2.03 6.93 0.15
N VAL A 123 3.23 7.00 0.76
CA VAL A 123 4.25 5.95 0.65
C VAL A 123 4.16 4.88 1.74
N ALA A 124 3.45 5.12 2.85
CA ALA A 124 3.51 4.26 4.03
C ALA A 124 3.10 2.80 3.72
N LEU A 125 1.84 2.51 3.41
CA LEU A 125 1.40 1.13 3.20
C LEU A 125 1.91 0.53 1.89
N ILE A 126 1.99 1.32 0.81
CA ILE A 126 2.53 0.82 -0.46
C ILE A 126 4.00 0.46 -0.34
N GLY A 127 4.78 1.26 0.40
CA GLY A 127 6.18 1.00 0.67
C GLY A 127 6.38 -0.23 1.53
N LEU A 128 5.64 -0.37 2.65
CA LEU A 128 5.66 -1.60 3.47
C LEU A 128 5.34 -2.83 2.63
N THR A 129 4.29 -2.76 1.81
CA THR A 129 3.88 -3.87 0.97
C THR A 129 4.98 -4.23 -0.05
N ALA A 130 5.59 -3.24 -0.69
CA ALA A 130 6.65 -3.46 -1.67
C ALA A 130 7.93 -4.01 -1.03
N VAL A 131 8.41 -3.41 0.08
CA VAL A 131 9.61 -3.86 0.80
C VAL A 131 9.45 -5.30 1.27
N CYS A 132 8.38 -5.61 2.03
CA CYS A 132 8.11 -6.97 2.50
C CYS A 132 7.93 -7.98 1.36
N SER A 133 7.40 -7.55 0.20
CA SER A 133 7.24 -8.46 -0.95
C SER A 133 8.54 -8.70 -1.70
N ILE A 134 9.29 -7.65 -1.97
CA ILE A 134 10.49 -7.71 -2.84
C ILE A 134 11.72 -8.15 -2.04
N GLU A 135 11.97 -7.52 -0.86
CA GLU A 135 13.17 -7.80 -0.07
C GLU A 135 12.98 -9.05 0.81
N ASP A 136 11.89 -9.14 1.61
CA ASP A 136 11.76 -10.22 2.60
C ASP A 136 11.18 -11.51 2.00
N THR A 137 10.15 -11.41 1.15
CA THR A 137 9.43 -12.58 0.63
C THR A 137 10.08 -13.13 -0.63
N LEU A 138 10.27 -12.31 -1.67
CA LEU A 138 10.92 -12.72 -2.89
C LEU A 138 12.43 -12.78 -2.76
N GLN A 139 13.02 -12.04 -1.84
CA GLN A 139 14.48 -11.94 -1.67
C GLN A 139 15.18 -11.67 -3.02
N LEU A 140 14.65 -10.66 -3.73
CA LEU A 140 15.10 -10.31 -5.08
C LEU A 140 16.57 -9.90 -5.07
N LYS A 141 17.35 -10.44 -6.01
CA LYS A 141 18.79 -10.21 -6.10
C LYS A 141 19.16 -9.41 -7.35
N SER A 142 20.32 -8.77 -7.29
CA SER A 142 20.91 -8.11 -8.45
C SER A 142 21.10 -9.11 -9.62
N GLY A 143 20.79 -8.67 -10.82
CA GLY A 143 20.86 -9.47 -12.05
C GLY A 143 19.65 -10.37 -12.29
N GLU A 144 18.75 -10.56 -11.34
CA GLU A 144 17.50 -11.30 -11.55
C GLU A 144 16.51 -10.51 -12.41
N THR A 145 15.63 -11.24 -13.09
CA THR A 145 14.52 -10.68 -13.87
C THR A 145 13.21 -10.87 -13.12
N ILE A 146 12.48 -9.78 -12.89
CA ILE A 146 11.16 -9.81 -12.22
C ILE A 146 10.07 -9.28 -13.16
N LEU A 147 8.92 -9.97 -13.19
CA LEU A 147 7.66 -9.44 -13.72
C LEU A 147 6.85 -8.82 -12.58
N ILE A 148 6.55 -7.51 -12.66
CA ILE A 148 5.68 -6.80 -11.73
C ILE A 148 4.39 -6.44 -12.46
N GLN A 149 3.27 -7.01 -12.04
CA GLN A 149 1.98 -6.81 -12.67
C GLN A 149 1.24 -5.61 -12.08
N GLY A 150 0.56 -4.81 -12.93
CA GLY A 150 -0.17 -3.62 -12.53
C GLY A 150 0.69 -2.38 -12.27
N GLY A 151 1.73 -2.17 -13.08
CA GLY A 151 2.84 -1.23 -12.87
C GLY A 151 2.47 0.22 -12.56
N ALA A 152 1.30 0.71 -13.02
CA ALA A 152 0.87 2.09 -12.75
C ALA A 152 0.30 2.28 -11.33
N GLY A 153 -0.04 1.20 -10.62
CA GLY A 153 -0.57 1.26 -9.26
C GLY A 153 0.50 1.62 -8.23
N GLY A 154 0.09 2.16 -7.09
CA GLY A 154 1.02 2.65 -6.06
C GLY A 154 2.02 1.60 -5.58
N VAL A 155 1.56 0.39 -5.21
CA VAL A 155 2.45 -0.70 -4.75
C VAL A 155 3.41 -1.15 -5.86
N ALA A 156 2.88 -1.39 -7.06
CA ALA A 156 3.70 -1.85 -8.19
C ALA A 156 4.70 -0.77 -8.63
N GLY A 157 4.30 0.51 -8.65
CA GLY A 157 5.20 1.62 -8.99
C GLY A 157 6.33 1.81 -7.96
N PHE A 158 6.07 1.56 -6.68
CA PHE A 158 7.11 1.51 -5.64
C PHE A 158 8.03 0.31 -5.86
N ALA A 159 7.44 -0.87 -6.12
CA ALA A 159 8.19 -2.12 -6.32
C ALA A 159 9.07 -2.09 -7.58
N ILE A 160 8.65 -1.44 -8.67
CA ILE A 160 9.48 -1.24 -9.88
C ILE A 160 10.77 -0.50 -9.50
N GLN A 161 10.66 0.64 -8.82
CA GLN A 161 11.81 1.43 -8.42
C GLN A 161 12.71 0.68 -7.44
N LEU A 162 12.13 -0.04 -6.47
CA LEU A 162 12.87 -0.85 -5.52
C LEU A 162 13.64 -1.98 -6.21
N ALA A 163 13.00 -2.71 -7.13
CA ALA A 163 13.66 -3.77 -7.90
C ALA A 163 14.81 -3.22 -8.75
N LYS A 164 14.64 -2.04 -9.36
CA LYS A 164 15.73 -1.35 -10.09
C LYS A 164 16.87 -0.94 -9.16
N HIS A 165 16.55 -0.41 -7.98
CA HIS A 165 17.57 -0.06 -6.98
C HIS A 165 18.39 -1.26 -6.53
N LEU A 166 17.76 -2.45 -6.45
CA LEU A 166 18.44 -3.71 -6.15
C LEU A 166 19.23 -4.30 -7.33
N GLY A 167 19.18 -3.67 -8.51
CA GLY A 167 19.91 -4.11 -9.69
C GLY A 167 19.22 -5.20 -10.52
N ALA A 168 17.91 -5.38 -10.36
CA ALA A 168 17.12 -6.33 -11.14
C ALA A 168 16.71 -5.75 -12.51
N ARG A 169 16.45 -6.65 -13.48
CA ARG A 169 15.72 -6.33 -14.71
C ARG A 169 14.22 -6.39 -14.42
N VAL A 170 13.49 -5.30 -14.74
CA VAL A 170 12.07 -5.16 -14.44
C VAL A 170 11.23 -5.19 -15.70
N ILE A 171 10.31 -6.16 -15.76
CA ILE A 171 9.22 -6.24 -16.74
C ILE A 171 7.93 -5.84 -16.02
N THR A 172 7.06 -5.07 -16.65
CA THR A 172 5.77 -4.71 -16.04
C THR A 172 4.62 -4.71 -17.02
N THR A 173 3.41 -4.92 -16.51
CA THR A 173 2.16 -4.83 -17.30
C THR A 173 1.39 -3.55 -16.94
N THR A 174 0.94 -2.81 -17.93
CA THR A 174 0.09 -1.63 -17.76
C THR A 174 -0.67 -1.33 -19.06
N SER A 175 -1.62 -0.39 -19.06
CA SER A 175 -2.24 0.12 -20.30
C SER A 175 -1.30 1.09 -21.02
N ALA A 176 -1.47 1.28 -22.33
CA ALA A 176 -0.66 2.17 -23.16
C ALA A 176 -0.55 3.60 -22.59
N ALA A 177 -1.63 4.12 -22.02
CA ALA A 177 -1.67 5.46 -21.41
C ALA A 177 -0.67 5.65 -20.25
N ASN A 178 -0.18 4.58 -19.65
CA ASN A 178 0.76 4.61 -18.53
C ASN A 178 2.19 4.17 -18.90
N HIS A 179 2.49 3.92 -20.18
CA HIS A 179 3.81 3.44 -20.60
C HIS A 179 4.94 4.41 -20.21
N ASP A 180 4.79 5.69 -20.48
CA ASP A 180 5.81 6.68 -20.14
C ASP A 180 5.99 6.83 -18.63
N TYR A 181 4.90 6.73 -17.89
CA TYR A 181 4.96 6.74 -16.43
C TYR A 181 5.79 5.57 -15.88
N VAL A 182 5.45 4.33 -16.23
CA VAL A 182 6.20 3.17 -15.71
C VAL A 182 7.62 3.11 -16.24
N ARG A 183 7.90 3.59 -17.47
CA ARG A 183 9.25 3.76 -18.01
C ARG A 183 10.06 4.73 -17.14
N SER A 184 9.45 5.84 -16.74
CA SER A 184 10.08 6.81 -15.85
C SER A 184 10.37 6.27 -14.44
N LEU A 185 9.68 5.20 -14.01
CA LEU A 185 9.96 4.48 -12.76
C LEU A 185 11.09 3.47 -12.90
N GLY A 186 11.60 3.22 -14.12
CA GLY A 186 12.72 2.33 -14.39
C GLY A 186 12.34 0.97 -14.96
N ALA A 187 11.11 0.75 -15.43
CA ALA A 187 10.76 -0.50 -16.11
C ALA A 187 11.56 -0.67 -17.41
N ASP A 188 12.23 -1.83 -17.57
CA ASP A 188 13.05 -2.16 -18.74
C ASP A 188 12.19 -2.69 -19.91
N GLN A 189 11.08 -3.37 -19.60
CA GLN A 189 10.13 -3.87 -20.59
C GLN A 189 8.70 -3.62 -20.10
N ILE A 190 7.84 -3.14 -20.99
CA ILE A 190 6.47 -2.78 -20.68
C ILE A 190 5.54 -3.53 -21.63
N ILE A 191 4.50 -4.14 -21.07
CA ILE A 191 3.51 -4.94 -21.79
C ILE A 191 2.15 -4.25 -21.65
N ASP A 192 1.53 -3.90 -22.77
CA ASP A 192 0.15 -3.44 -22.77
C ASP A 192 -0.79 -4.64 -22.68
N TYR A 193 -1.39 -4.82 -21.51
CA TYR A 193 -2.30 -5.94 -21.25
C TYR A 193 -3.59 -5.91 -22.10
N ASN A 194 -3.90 -4.79 -22.78
CA ASN A 194 -5.05 -4.69 -23.68
C ASN A 194 -4.77 -5.31 -25.05
N THR A 195 -3.50 -5.38 -25.45
CA THR A 195 -3.10 -5.80 -26.80
C THR A 195 -2.15 -6.99 -26.82
N GLN A 196 -1.54 -7.30 -25.66
CA GLN A 196 -0.53 -8.35 -25.54
C GLN A 196 -0.83 -9.29 -24.37
N ASP A 197 -0.70 -10.58 -24.63
CA ASP A 197 -0.69 -11.59 -23.57
C ASP A 197 0.73 -11.71 -22.99
N PHE A 198 0.91 -11.35 -21.73
CA PHE A 198 2.20 -11.40 -21.08
C PHE A 198 2.82 -12.82 -21.09
N THR A 199 2.00 -13.88 -21.08
CA THR A 199 2.49 -15.27 -21.07
C THR A 199 3.10 -15.71 -22.40
N THR A 200 2.83 -14.98 -23.49
CA THR A 200 3.42 -15.28 -24.82
C THR A 200 4.66 -14.47 -25.13
N VAL A 201 4.88 -13.34 -24.39
CA VAL A 201 5.97 -12.40 -24.67
C VAL A 201 6.99 -12.34 -23.54
N VAL A 202 6.74 -13.03 -22.42
CA VAL A 202 7.64 -13.11 -21.26
C VAL A 202 7.90 -14.57 -20.91
N SER A 203 9.14 -14.89 -20.62
CA SER A 203 9.56 -16.20 -20.12
C SER A 203 10.84 -16.09 -19.31
N GLY A 204 11.15 -17.11 -18.50
CA GLY A 204 12.41 -17.22 -17.79
C GLY A 204 12.59 -16.23 -16.65
N CYS A 205 11.52 -15.65 -16.10
CA CYS A 205 11.61 -14.78 -14.96
C CYS A 205 12.06 -15.54 -13.70
N ASP A 206 12.93 -14.91 -12.91
CA ASP A 206 13.33 -15.40 -11.58
C ASP A 206 12.20 -15.19 -10.56
N ALA A 207 11.49 -14.08 -10.70
CA ALA A 207 10.42 -13.70 -9.80
C ALA A 207 9.21 -13.10 -10.52
N VAL A 208 8.04 -13.22 -9.87
CA VAL A 208 6.82 -12.48 -10.23
C VAL A 208 6.28 -11.81 -8.97
N PHE A 209 5.88 -10.55 -9.10
CA PHE A 209 5.11 -9.84 -8.08
C PHE A 209 3.75 -9.45 -8.65
N ASP A 210 2.69 -10.11 -8.16
CA ASP A 210 1.32 -9.85 -8.60
C ASP A 210 0.58 -8.91 -7.65
N THR A 211 0.14 -7.77 -8.19
CA THR A 211 -0.69 -6.78 -7.48
C THR A 211 -2.12 -6.70 -8.04
N VAL A 212 -2.46 -7.54 -9.02
CA VAL A 212 -3.73 -7.52 -9.77
C VAL A 212 -4.72 -8.57 -9.27
N GLY A 213 -4.25 -9.81 -9.10
CA GLY A 213 -5.07 -10.94 -8.65
C GLY A 213 -5.92 -11.59 -9.75
N GLY A 214 -6.85 -12.45 -9.34
CA GLY A 214 -7.77 -13.12 -10.27
C GLY A 214 -7.08 -14.02 -11.29
N GLU A 215 -7.51 -13.98 -12.54
CA GLU A 215 -6.95 -14.80 -13.63
C GLU A 215 -5.50 -14.42 -13.96
N VAL A 216 -5.12 -13.15 -13.78
CA VAL A 216 -3.76 -12.68 -13.97
C VAL A 216 -2.80 -13.42 -13.03
N ALA A 217 -3.18 -13.55 -11.75
CA ALA A 217 -2.39 -14.26 -10.75
C ALA A 217 -2.22 -15.75 -11.09
N LYS A 218 -3.28 -16.42 -11.56
CA LYS A 218 -3.21 -17.86 -11.95
C LYS A 218 -2.24 -18.09 -13.11
N ARG A 219 -2.15 -17.15 -14.03
CA ARG A 219 -1.29 -17.23 -15.22
C ARG A 219 0.14 -16.82 -14.96
N ALA A 220 0.42 -16.17 -13.81
CA ALA A 220 1.75 -15.65 -13.47
C ALA A 220 2.84 -16.74 -13.42
N PHE A 221 2.48 -17.97 -13.07
CA PHE A 221 3.44 -19.07 -12.96
C PHE A 221 4.04 -19.50 -14.32
N ALA A 222 3.36 -19.21 -15.44
CA ALA A 222 3.80 -19.62 -16.78
C ALA A 222 5.12 -18.95 -17.21
N VAL A 223 5.39 -17.74 -16.70
CA VAL A 223 6.58 -16.97 -17.10
C VAL A 223 7.81 -17.27 -16.25
N LEU A 224 7.67 -18.04 -15.17
CA LEU A 224 8.76 -18.36 -14.26
C LEU A 224 9.70 -19.43 -14.84
N ARG A 225 11.02 -19.27 -14.65
CA ARG A 225 11.97 -20.34 -14.87
C ARG A 225 11.82 -21.45 -13.81
N PRO A 226 12.38 -22.64 -14.01
CA PRO A 226 12.52 -23.63 -12.94
C PRO A 226 13.24 -23.03 -11.73
N GLY A 227 12.70 -23.28 -10.52
CA GLY A 227 13.15 -22.66 -9.27
C GLY A 227 12.72 -21.21 -9.06
N GLY A 228 11.91 -20.66 -9.94
CA GLY A 228 11.35 -19.31 -9.81
C GLY A 228 10.29 -19.19 -8.71
N ARG A 229 9.97 -17.96 -8.33
CA ARG A 229 9.07 -17.67 -7.21
C ARG A 229 8.10 -16.53 -7.53
N ALA A 230 6.86 -16.64 -7.04
CA ALA A 230 5.83 -15.62 -7.24
C ALA A 230 5.25 -15.17 -5.89
N ALA A 231 5.11 -13.87 -5.70
CA ALA A 231 4.47 -13.25 -4.54
C ALA A 231 3.14 -12.58 -4.95
N PHE A 232 2.10 -12.81 -4.16
CA PHE A 232 0.73 -12.40 -4.47
C PHE A 232 0.14 -11.56 -3.33
N ILE A 233 -0.28 -10.33 -3.60
CA ILE A 233 -0.93 -9.46 -2.59
C ILE A 233 -2.42 -9.23 -2.86
N ALA A 234 -2.90 -9.54 -4.05
CA ALA A 234 -4.29 -9.31 -4.45
C ALA A 234 -5.15 -10.60 -4.49
N SER A 235 -4.64 -11.72 -3.98
CA SER A 235 -5.27 -13.05 -4.01
C SER A 235 -6.01 -13.45 -2.72
N GLY A 236 -6.44 -12.48 -1.90
CA GLY A 236 -7.07 -12.77 -0.60
C GLY A 236 -6.04 -13.10 0.49
N ASN A 237 -6.37 -14.01 1.40
CA ASN A 237 -5.53 -14.33 2.56
C ASN A 237 -4.42 -15.36 2.26
N THR A 238 -4.50 -16.06 1.14
CA THR A 238 -3.55 -17.11 0.73
C THR A 238 -3.02 -16.83 -0.66
N ALA A 239 -1.80 -17.30 -0.96
CA ALA A 239 -1.30 -17.32 -2.33
C ALA A 239 -2.06 -18.36 -3.16
N PRO A 240 -2.24 -18.15 -4.48
CA PRO A 240 -2.77 -19.17 -5.37
C PRO A 240 -1.90 -20.44 -5.32
N ALA A 241 -2.52 -21.62 -5.40
CA ALA A 241 -1.76 -22.85 -5.55
C ALA A 241 -0.97 -22.82 -6.87
N SER A 242 0.30 -23.20 -6.82
CA SER A 242 1.11 -23.32 -8.03
C SER A 242 0.65 -24.54 -8.84
N PRO A 243 0.42 -24.39 -10.16
CA PRO A 243 0.17 -25.53 -11.06
C PRO A 243 1.47 -26.32 -11.40
N ARG A 244 2.63 -25.81 -10.95
CA ARG A 244 3.97 -26.34 -11.23
C ARG A 244 4.69 -26.66 -9.93
N ALA A 245 5.28 -27.86 -9.83
CA ALA A 245 6.03 -28.29 -8.66
C ALA A 245 7.44 -27.64 -8.53
N ASP A 246 7.94 -27.10 -9.64
CA ASP A 246 9.29 -26.51 -9.75
C ASP A 246 9.34 -25.00 -9.46
N VAL A 247 8.21 -24.38 -9.06
CA VAL A 247 8.13 -22.95 -8.71
C VAL A 247 7.40 -22.74 -7.39
N THR A 248 7.74 -21.65 -6.69
CA THR A 248 7.19 -21.35 -5.36
C THR A 248 6.13 -20.27 -5.42
N SER A 249 4.98 -20.52 -4.77
CA SER A 249 3.91 -19.56 -4.57
C SER A 249 3.94 -19.00 -3.15
N LEU A 250 4.00 -17.67 -3.00
CA LEU A 250 4.25 -16.99 -1.74
C LEU A 250 3.17 -15.94 -1.44
N ARG A 251 2.78 -15.85 -0.17
CA ARG A 251 1.95 -14.75 0.33
C ARG A 251 2.80 -13.85 1.23
N PRO A 252 3.11 -12.61 0.83
CA PRO A 252 3.87 -11.69 1.65
C PRO A 252 3.16 -11.41 2.98
N LYS A 253 3.91 -11.49 4.07
CA LYS A 253 3.48 -10.99 5.38
C LYS A 253 3.97 -9.56 5.50
N VAL A 254 3.05 -8.62 5.38
CA VAL A 254 3.37 -7.18 5.45
C VAL A 254 3.57 -6.80 6.92
N GLY A 255 4.81 -6.64 7.33
CA GLY A 255 5.19 -6.15 8.65
C GLY A 255 4.74 -4.69 8.83
N ARG A 256 4.34 -4.34 10.06
CA ARG A 256 3.89 -2.99 10.42
C ARG A 256 4.71 -2.53 11.60
N ASP A 257 6.00 -2.44 11.39
CA ASP A 257 6.97 -2.08 12.40
C ASP A 257 7.80 -0.89 11.93
N ARG A 258 8.46 -0.28 12.90
CA ARG A 258 9.29 0.91 12.66
C ARG A 258 10.46 0.63 11.73
N ALA A 259 11.08 -0.55 11.78
CA ALA A 259 12.24 -0.87 10.96
C ALA A 259 11.92 -0.83 9.46
N HIS A 260 10.79 -1.40 9.06
CA HIS A 260 10.34 -1.32 7.67
C HIS A 260 9.94 0.11 7.26
N LEU A 261 9.30 0.89 8.15
CA LEU A 261 9.02 2.31 7.88
C LEU A 261 10.31 3.13 7.72
N ASP A 262 11.32 2.89 8.56
CA ASP A 262 12.63 3.54 8.46
C ASP A 262 13.35 3.12 7.17
N ARG A 263 13.17 1.88 6.70
CA ARG A 263 13.65 1.42 5.39
C ARG A 263 13.01 2.23 4.25
N ILE A 264 11.70 2.48 4.31
CA ILE A 264 11.01 3.34 3.33
C ILE A 264 11.60 4.75 3.35
N VAL A 265 11.79 5.31 4.56
CA VAL A 265 12.43 6.63 4.72
C VAL A 265 13.80 6.66 4.06
N ALA A 266 14.65 5.67 4.31
CA ALA A 266 15.98 5.58 3.71
C ALA A 266 15.93 5.54 2.18
N LEU A 267 15.02 4.74 1.59
CA LEU A 267 14.86 4.61 0.15
C LEU A 267 14.38 5.92 -0.51
N VAL A 268 13.39 6.58 0.08
CA VAL A 268 12.83 7.82 -0.48
C VAL A 268 13.78 9.00 -0.25
N SER A 269 14.33 9.15 0.96
CA SER A 269 15.26 10.24 1.29
C SER A 269 16.60 10.12 0.56
N GLY A 270 17.03 8.88 0.27
CA GLY A 270 18.21 8.59 -0.53
C GLY A 270 18.03 8.75 -2.03
N GLY A 271 16.82 9.09 -2.49
CA GLY A 271 16.50 9.29 -3.91
C GLY A 271 16.37 8.00 -4.72
N ALA A 272 16.43 6.83 -4.09
CA ALA A 272 16.24 5.54 -4.77
C ALA A 272 14.79 5.37 -5.25
N ILE A 273 13.83 5.94 -4.53
CA ILE A 273 12.41 5.87 -4.84
C ILE A 273 11.80 7.27 -4.80
N ARG A 274 11.12 7.64 -5.85
CA ARG A 274 10.30 8.85 -5.93
C ARG A 274 8.92 8.59 -5.37
N VAL A 275 8.36 9.56 -4.65
CA VAL A 275 6.97 9.55 -4.19
C VAL A 275 6.03 9.42 -5.41
N PRO A 276 4.97 8.61 -5.33
CA PRO A 276 4.01 8.48 -6.42
C PRO A 276 3.26 9.79 -6.66
N GLU A 277 2.68 9.94 -7.85
CA GLU A 277 1.74 11.03 -8.12
C GLU A 277 0.59 10.98 -7.11
N ILE A 278 0.22 12.15 -6.56
CA ILE A 278 -0.82 12.27 -5.53
C ILE A 278 -2.01 13.04 -6.08
N THR A 279 -3.19 12.42 -6.04
CA THR A 279 -4.47 13.10 -6.21
C THR A 279 -5.08 13.35 -4.83
N SER A 280 -5.26 14.62 -4.48
CA SER A 280 -5.75 15.01 -3.16
C SER A 280 -7.28 15.16 -3.12
N TYR A 281 -7.88 14.76 -2.01
CA TYR A 281 -9.29 14.94 -1.68
C TYR A 281 -9.43 15.57 -0.30
N ALA A 282 -10.55 16.24 -0.04
CA ALA A 282 -10.95 16.54 1.33
C ALA A 282 -11.45 15.26 2.01
N LEU A 283 -11.33 15.14 3.32
CA LEU A 283 -11.83 13.97 4.06
C LEU A 283 -13.35 13.78 3.89
N ALA A 284 -14.09 14.87 3.73
CA ALA A 284 -15.53 14.86 3.42
C ALA A 284 -15.88 14.17 2.10
N ASP A 285 -14.92 14.10 1.16
CA ASP A 285 -15.10 13.51 -0.17
C ASP A 285 -14.72 12.01 -0.21
N ALA A 286 -14.70 11.33 0.93
CA ALA A 286 -14.28 9.93 1.03
C ALA A 286 -15.08 8.99 0.12
N ALA A 287 -16.37 9.23 -0.08
CA ALA A 287 -17.19 8.45 -1.03
C ALA A 287 -16.68 8.56 -2.47
N ALA A 288 -16.32 9.77 -2.92
CA ALA A 288 -15.78 10.01 -4.26
C ALA A 288 -14.40 9.36 -4.44
N ALA A 289 -13.52 9.48 -3.45
CA ALA A 289 -12.20 8.85 -3.47
C ALA A 289 -12.30 7.32 -3.51
N HIS A 290 -13.22 6.72 -2.74
CA HIS A 290 -13.48 5.27 -2.77
C HIS A 290 -14.01 4.82 -4.13
N LYS A 291 -14.90 5.58 -4.77
CA LYS A 291 -15.41 5.27 -6.11
C LYS A 291 -14.29 5.23 -7.15
N VAL A 292 -13.34 6.18 -7.08
CA VAL A 292 -12.15 6.19 -7.97
C VAL A 292 -11.25 4.99 -7.69
N SER A 293 -10.96 4.69 -6.41
CA SER A 293 -10.13 3.54 -6.03
C SER A 293 -10.75 2.20 -6.44
N GLU A 294 -12.07 2.07 -6.35
CA GLU A 294 -12.83 0.87 -6.73
C GLU A 294 -12.79 0.62 -8.24
N GLY A 295 -12.66 1.67 -9.07
CA GLY A 295 -12.49 1.57 -10.52
C GLY A 295 -11.19 0.90 -10.96
N ARG A 296 -10.21 0.71 -10.07
CA ARG A 296 -8.93 -0.02 -10.29
C ARG A 296 -8.04 0.50 -11.44
N HIS A 297 -8.33 1.64 -12.03
CA HIS A 297 -7.52 2.28 -13.09
C HIS A 297 -6.73 3.48 -12.55
N LEU A 298 -6.33 3.40 -11.28
CA LEU A 298 -5.62 4.46 -10.60
C LEU A 298 -4.13 4.47 -10.97
N ARG A 299 -3.63 5.65 -11.35
CA ARG A 299 -2.22 5.98 -11.40
C ARG A 299 -1.81 6.70 -10.11
N GLY A 300 -0.73 6.25 -9.48
CA GLY A 300 -0.26 6.86 -8.23
C GLY A 300 -1.14 6.58 -7.01
N LYS A 301 -1.44 7.62 -6.20
CA LYS A 301 -2.14 7.52 -4.92
C LYS A 301 -3.18 8.60 -4.71
N LEU A 302 -4.30 8.22 -4.08
CA LEU A 302 -5.29 9.15 -3.54
C LEU A 302 -4.95 9.44 -2.08
N VAL A 303 -4.98 10.72 -1.69
CA VAL A 303 -4.66 11.15 -0.32
C VAL A 303 -5.69 12.16 0.15
N PHE A 304 -6.20 11.95 1.35
CA PHE A 304 -7.01 12.93 2.06
C PHE A 304 -6.13 13.96 2.73
N LYS A 305 -6.43 15.24 2.48
CA LYS A 305 -5.98 16.35 3.33
C LYS A 305 -6.96 16.45 4.49
N VAL A 306 -6.48 16.16 5.69
CA VAL A 306 -7.31 16.16 6.90
C VAL A 306 -7.20 17.51 7.59
N ARG A 307 -6.00 18.12 7.56
CA ARG A 307 -5.70 19.48 8.08
C ARG A 307 -4.82 20.25 7.12
#